data_ab288a2532d7563524cc2264237bdf19
#
_entry.id   ab288a2532d7563524cc2264237bdf19
#
_cell.length_a   1.000
_cell.length_b   1.000
_cell.length_c   1.000
_cell.angle_alpha   90.00
_cell.angle_beta   90.00
_cell.angle_gamma   90.00
#
_symmetry.space_group_name_H-M   'P 1'
#
loop_
_entity.id
_entity.type
_entity.pdbx_description
1 polymer ?
#
loop_
_entity_poly.entity_id
_entity_poly.type
_entity_poly.pdbx_seq_one_letter_code
_entity_poly.pdbx_strand_id
1 'polypeptide(L)'
;MINKILKLTITFFLIIGLKTSANAGVKVVTSIKPIHSLTSYVMDGVGKPDLIVDGFNSPHGFNLKPSHAKMIEKADLIIWVGEDLEAFLEKPLNTIAKKAVNVEIMDLSGIKKLKYREKNIFEGHDDHGHGHKEKKHDDHGHGHKEKKHDDHGHKKAKHDDHGHDKHAHGEHDPHIWLDPMNAKVIIKEIENQL
;
A
#
# COMPACT_ATOMS: atom_id res chain seq x y z
N MET A 1 -7.80 -12.08 -69.78
CA MET A 1 -7.26 -10.93 -68.99
C MET A 1 -7.96 -10.79 -67.65
N ILE A 2 -9.26 -10.87 -67.54
CA ILE A 2 -10.05 -10.71 -66.24
C ILE A 2 -9.60 -11.64 -65.16
N ASN A 3 -9.29 -12.91 -65.42
CA ASN A 3 -8.85 -13.86 -64.34
C ASN A 3 -7.48 -13.54 -63.71
N LYS A 4 -6.60 -12.82 -64.44
CA LYS A 4 -5.31 -12.40 -63.89
C LYS A 4 -5.49 -11.21 -62.95
N ILE A 5 -6.34 -10.25 -63.30
CA ILE A 5 -6.65 -9.06 -62.48
C ILE A 5 -7.39 -9.49 -61.24
N LEU A 6 -8.37 -10.39 -61.31
CA LEU A 6 -9.13 -10.92 -60.19
C LEU A 6 -8.19 -11.66 -59.18
N LYS A 7 -7.24 -12.46 -59.65
CA LYS A 7 -6.26 -13.12 -58.80
C LYS A 7 -5.34 -12.13 -58.12
N LEU A 8 -4.91 -11.08 -58.83
CA LEU A 8 -4.02 -10.05 -58.28
C LEU A 8 -4.71 -9.22 -57.17
N THR A 9 -6.00 -8.88 -57.37
CA THR A 9 -6.77 -8.16 -56.33
C THR A 9 -7.04 -9.01 -55.12
N ILE A 10 -7.34 -10.30 -55.25
CA ILE A 10 -7.54 -11.22 -54.12
C ILE A 10 -6.22 -11.39 -53.35
N THR A 11 -5.08 -11.51 -54.03
CA THR A 11 -3.77 -11.62 -53.35
C THR A 11 -3.40 -10.34 -52.62
N PHE A 12 -3.71 -9.18 -53.18
CA PHE A 12 -3.46 -7.89 -52.55
C PHE A 12 -4.33 -7.70 -51.31
N PHE A 13 -5.60 -8.09 -51.30
CA PHE A 13 -6.47 -8.05 -50.13
C PHE A 13 -6.06 -9.05 -49.05
N LEU A 14 -5.51 -10.22 -49.40
CA LEU A 14 -5.03 -11.21 -48.44
C LEU A 14 -3.77 -10.72 -47.67
N ILE A 15 -2.92 -9.92 -48.31
CA ILE A 15 -1.71 -9.36 -47.69
C ILE A 15 -2.03 -8.23 -46.73
N ILE A 16 -3.10 -7.45 -46.96
CA ILE A 16 -3.51 -6.35 -46.07
C ILE A 16 -4.18 -6.87 -44.78
N GLY A 17 -4.81 -8.07 -44.84
CA GLY A 17 -5.56 -8.66 -43.71
C GLY A 17 -4.69 -9.26 -42.58
N LEU A 18 -3.38 -9.38 -42.75
CA LEU A 18 -2.51 -10.14 -41.81
C LEU A 18 -1.70 -9.28 -40.84
N LYS A 19 -2.08 -8.04 -40.61
CA LYS A 19 -1.47 -7.22 -39.57
C LYS A 19 -2.37 -7.07 -38.34
N THR A 20 -2.89 -8.17 -37.82
CA THR A 20 -3.28 -8.21 -36.42
C THR A 20 -2.05 -8.58 -35.61
N SER A 21 -1.21 -7.58 -35.32
CA SER A 21 -0.30 -7.70 -34.18
C SER A 21 -1.17 -7.92 -32.94
N ALA A 22 -1.23 -9.14 -32.45
CA ALA A 22 -1.66 -9.40 -31.12
C ALA A 22 -0.60 -8.70 -30.22
N ASN A 23 -0.82 -7.43 -29.97
CA ASN A 23 -0.05 -6.70 -28.98
C ASN A 23 -0.45 -7.31 -27.62
N ALA A 24 0.25 -8.34 -27.22
CA ALA A 24 0.20 -8.81 -25.84
C ALA A 24 0.78 -7.66 -25.02
N GLY A 25 -0.09 -6.72 -24.63
CA GLY A 25 0.33 -5.53 -23.88
C GLY A 25 1.09 -5.94 -22.63
N VAL A 26 2.06 -5.12 -22.25
CA VAL A 26 2.86 -5.28 -21.02
C VAL A 26 1.91 -5.45 -19.84
N LYS A 27 2.06 -6.52 -19.08
CA LYS A 27 1.27 -6.80 -17.87
C LYS A 27 1.89 -6.06 -16.70
N VAL A 28 1.28 -4.95 -16.36
CA VAL A 28 1.72 -4.11 -15.24
C VAL A 28 0.88 -4.40 -14.01
N VAL A 29 1.54 -4.58 -12.88
CA VAL A 29 0.91 -4.76 -11.56
C VAL A 29 1.36 -3.63 -10.65
N THR A 30 0.41 -3.01 -9.97
CA THR A 30 0.67 -1.95 -8.99
C THR A 30 0.18 -2.36 -7.61
N SER A 31 0.85 -1.91 -6.58
CA SER A 31 0.53 -2.31 -5.20
C SER A 31 -0.69 -1.61 -4.65
N ILE A 32 -0.75 -0.28 -4.74
CA ILE A 32 -1.78 0.58 -4.12
C ILE A 32 -2.46 1.52 -5.11
N LYS A 33 -3.64 2.00 -4.74
CA LYS A 33 -4.47 2.89 -5.58
C LYS A 33 -3.77 4.16 -6.08
N PRO A 34 -3.01 4.92 -5.28
CA PRO A 34 -2.32 6.11 -5.78
C PRO A 34 -1.37 5.78 -6.93
N ILE A 35 -0.57 4.73 -6.78
CA ILE A 35 0.37 4.28 -7.81
C ILE A 35 -0.38 3.73 -9.03
N HIS A 36 -1.44 2.97 -8.80
CA HIS A 36 -2.31 2.49 -9.88
C HIS A 36 -2.90 3.64 -10.69
N SER A 37 -3.32 4.73 -10.03
CA SER A 37 -3.88 5.89 -10.72
C SER A 37 -2.85 6.56 -11.64
N LEU A 38 -1.61 6.78 -11.16
CA LEU A 38 -0.53 7.33 -11.96
C LEU A 38 -0.17 6.41 -13.13
N THR A 39 -0.06 5.11 -12.87
CA THR A 39 0.24 4.12 -13.89
C THR A 39 -0.87 4.02 -14.94
N SER A 40 -2.14 4.06 -14.53
CA SER A 40 -3.29 4.06 -15.45
C SER A 40 -3.28 5.27 -16.36
N TYR A 41 -2.88 6.43 -15.85
CA TYR A 41 -2.75 7.64 -16.65
C TYR A 41 -1.68 7.49 -17.74
N VAL A 42 -0.51 6.96 -17.40
CA VAL A 42 0.58 6.76 -18.36
C VAL A 42 0.23 5.67 -19.39
N MET A 43 -0.50 4.62 -18.96
CA MET A 43 -0.91 3.50 -19.81
C MET A 43 -2.17 3.79 -20.64
N ASP A 44 -2.70 5.00 -20.61
CA ASP A 44 -3.93 5.31 -21.38
C ASP A 44 -3.74 5.06 -22.88
N GLY A 45 -4.65 4.31 -23.45
CA GLY A 45 -4.60 3.88 -24.86
C GLY A 45 -3.66 2.69 -25.16
N VAL A 46 -2.85 2.21 -24.22
CA VAL A 46 -1.93 1.07 -24.42
C VAL A 46 -2.26 -0.14 -23.55
N GLY A 47 -2.88 0.05 -22.40
CA GLY A 47 -3.22 -1.05 -21.51
C GLY A 47 -3.87 -0.57 -20.21
N LYS A 48 -4.03 -1.51 -19.28
CA LYS A 48 -4.54 -1.22 -17.92
C LYS A 48 -3.69 -1.99 -16.92
N PRO A 49 -3.17 -1.31 -15.88
CA PRO A 49 -2.47 -2.01 -14.80
C PRO A 49 -3.44 -2.78 -13.92
N ASP A 50 -2.99 -3.87 -13.34
CA ASP A 50 -3.66 -4.58 -12.26
C ASP A 50 -3.32 -3.95 -10.90
N LEU A 51 -4.24 -4.08 -9.93
CA LEU A 51 -4.11 -3.52 -8.59
C LEU A 51 -4.17 -4.63 -7.53
N ILE A 52 -3.20 -4.65 -6.59
CA ILE A 52 -3.15 -5.64 -5.50
C ILE A 52 -4.03 -5.23 -4.33
N VAL A 53 -3.81 -4.03 -3.76
CA VAL A 53 -4.57 -3.54 -2.60
C VAL A 53 -5.77 -2.75 -3.08
N ASP A 54 -6.86 -3.46 -3.30
CA ASP A 54 -8.14 -2.92 -3.79
C ASP A 54 -9.09 -2.50 -2.65
N GLY A 55 -10.19 -1.86 -3.01
CA GLY A 55 -11.28 -1.50 -2.10
C GLY A 55 -10.84 -0.50 -1.02
N PHE A 56 -11.21 -0.77 0.23
CA PHE A 56 -10.89 0.02 1.43
C PHE A 56 -9.81 -0.64 2.29
N ASN A 57 -9.04 -1.58 1.73
CA ASN A 57 -8.00 -2.28 2.45
C ASN A 57 -6.80 -1.35 2.72
N SER A 58 -6.18 -1.54 3.89
CA SER A 58 -4.93 -0.88 4.23
C SER A 58 -3.75 -1.64 3.65
N PRO A 59 -2.73 -0.97 3.09
CA PRO A 59 -1.48 -1.62 2.73
C PRO A 59 -0.67 -2.10 3.94
N HIS A 60 -0.85 -1.46 5.11
CA HIS A 60 -0.22 -1.91 6.34
C HIS A 60 -0.87 -3.22 6.83
N GLY A 61 -0.16 -4.32 6.74
CA GLY A 61 -0.67 -5.64 7.16
C GLY A 61 -1.64 -6.31 6.20
N PHE A 62 -1.59 -5.97 4.91
CA PHE A 62 -2.40 -6.63 3.88
C PHE A 62 -2.01 -8.09 3.70
N ASN A 63 -3.01 -8.97 3.51
CA ASN A 63 -2.79 -10.38 3.25
C ASN A 63 -3.04 -10.71 1.77
N LEU A 64 -2.03 -11.26 1.11
CA LEU A 64 -2.15 -11.68 -0.29
C LEU A 64 -3.09 -12.87 -0.44
N LYS A 65 -3.98 -12.78 -1.43
CA LYS A 65 -4.83 -13.89 -1.88
C LYS A 65 -4.12 -14.70 -2.98
N PRO A 66 -4.51 -15.96 -3.24
CA PRO A 66 -3.95 -16.75 -4.35
C PRO A 66 -4.09 -16.08 -5.72
N SER A 67 -5.15 -15.27 -5.92
CA SER A 67 -5.32 -14.46 -7.13
C SER A 67 -4.22 -13.42 -7.30
N HIS A 68 -3.79 -12.77 -6.22
CA HIS A 68 -2.70 -11.79 -6.25
C HIS A 68 -1.36 -12.47 -6.56
N ALA A 69 -1.10 -13.67 -6.01
CA ALA A 69 0.10 -14.43 -6.36
C ALA A 69 0.17 -14.76 -7.87
N LYS A 70 -0.96 -15.15 -8.46
CA LYS A 70 -1.05 -15.39 -9.93
C LYS A 70 -0.85 -14.11 -10.75
N MET A 71 -1.30 -12.97 -10.24
CA MET A 71 -1.11 -11.66 -10.86
C MET A 71 0.37 -11.30 -10.87
N ILE A 72 1.06 -11.43 -9.74
CA ILE A 72 2.49 -11.20 -9.57
C ILE A 72 3.32 -12.15 -10.46
N GLU A 73 2.97 -13.45 -10.50
CA GLU A 73 3.66 -14.44 -11.32
C GLU A 73 3.65 -14.12 -12.83
N LYS A 74 2.54 -13.50 -13.30
CA LYS A 74 2.32 -13.20 -14.72
C LYS A 74 2.71 -11.79 -15.10
N ALA A 75 3.14 -10.98 -14.16
CA ALA A 75 3.53 -9.60 -14.41
C ALA A 75 4.82 -9.52 -15.24
N ASP A 76 4.89 -8.51 -16.10
CA ASP A 76 6.10 -8.10 -16.79
C ASP A 76 6.77 -6.92 -16.04
N LEU A 77 5.95 -6.09 -15.37
CA LEU A 77 6.38 -4.97 -14.56
C LEU A 77 5.55 -4.91 -13.27
N ILE A 78 6.23 -4.75 -12.13
CA ILE A 78 5.59 -4.55 -10.83
C ILE A 78 6.09 -3.24 -10.23
N ILE A 79 5.16 -2.39 -9.81
CA ILE A 79 5.46 -1.07 -9.24
C ILE A 79 4.84 -1.02 -7.85
N TRP A 80 5.67 -0.82 -6.84
CA TRP A 80 5.30 -0.80 -5.43
C TRP A 80 6.06 0.29 -4.68
N VAL A 81 5.56 0.71 -3.53
CA VAL A 81 6.19 1.81 -2.79
C VAL A 81 7.48 1.35 -2.13
N GLY A 82 7.44 0.25 -1.41
CA GLY A 82 8.58 -0.30 -0.72
C GLY A 82 8.21 -1.10 0.53
N GLU A 83 9.20 -1.75 1.12
CA GLU A 83 9.04 -2.67 2.24
C GLU A 83 8.38 -2.01 3.46
N ASP A 84 8.72 -0.75 3.75
CA ASP A 84 8.17 0.00 4.89
C ASP A 84 6.64 0.16 4.85
N LEU A 85 6.03 0.12 3.65
CA LEU A 85 4.58 0.17 3.48
C LEU A 85 3.99 -1.21 3.22
N GLU A 86 4.65 -2.01 2.40
CA GLU A 86 4.10 -3.22 1.78
C GLU A 86 4.97 -4.44 2.04
N ALA A 87 5.38 -4.64 3.31
CA ALA A 87 6.22 -5.78 3.73
C ALA A 87 5.68 -7.15 3.25
N PHE A 88 4.35 -7.25 3.00
CA PHE A 88 3.72 -8.45 2.46
C PHE A 88 4.15 -8.78 1.02
N LEU A 89 4.74 -7.82 0.27
CA LEU A 89 5.23 -8.03 -1.10
C LEU A 89 6.68 -8.51 -1.16
N GLU A 90 7.51 -8.22 -0.20
CA GLU A 90 8.94 -8.55 -0.20
C GLU A 90 9.21 -10.02 -0.59
N LYS A 91 8.65 -10.97 0.16
CA LYS A 91 8.83 -12.40 -0.10
C LYS A 91 8.24 -12.85 -1.45
N PRO A 92 7.01 -12.48 -1.85
CA PRO A 92 6.46 -12.79 -3.16
C PRO A 92 7.27 -12.23 -4.32
N LEU A 93 7.75 -10.99 -4.24
CA LEU A 93 8.59 -10.40 -5.28
C LEU A 93 9.89 -11.19 -5.47
N ASN A 94 10.53 -11.61 -4.39
CA ASN A 94 11.74 -12.39 -4.43
C ASN A 94 11.55 -13.85 -4.89
N THR A 95 10.35 -14.44 -4.71
CA THR A 95 10.11 -15.87 -4.98
C THR A 95 9.27 -16.14 -6.21
N ILE A 96 8.28 -15.32 -6.50
CA ILE A 96 7.27 -15.55 -7.55
C ILE A 96 7.52 -14.66 -8.77
N ALA A 97 7.87 -13.39 -8.58
CA ALA A 97 8.01 -12.38 -9.64
C ALA A 97 9.33 -12.52 -10.43
N LYS A 98 9.75 -13.73 -10.75
CA LYS A 98 11.10 -14.00 -11.32
C LYS A 98 11.34 -13.38 -12.70
N LYS A 99 10.29 -13.03 -13.44
CA LYS A 99 10.38 -12.49 -14.80
C LYS A 99 10.08 -10.99 -14.85
N ALA A 100 9.41 -10.47 -13.83
CA ALA A 100 8.99 -9.09 -13.79
C ALA A 100 10.17 -8.15 -13.46
N VAL A 101 10.16 -6.98 -14.09
CA VAL A 101 10.94 -5.85 -13.59
C VAL A 101 10.24 -5.35 -12.33
N ASN A 102 10.99 -5.25 -11.22
CA ASN A 102 10.46 -4.74 -9.95
C ASN A 102 10.95 -3.31 -9.76
N VAL A 103 10.01 -2.37 -9.69
CA VAL A 103 10.28 -0.96 -9.40
C VAL A 103 9.83 -0.66 -7.98
N GLU A 104 10.78 -0.49 -7.09
CA GLU A 104 10.58 0.03 -5.74
C GLU A 104 10.69 1.55 -5.76
N ILE A 105 9.58 2.23 -5.50
CA ILE A 105 9.52 3.69 -5.65
C ILE A 105 10.39 4.39 -4.60
N MET A 106 10.46 3.82 -3.38
CA MET A 106 11.32 4.39 -2.33
C MET A 106 12.79 4.43 -2.75
N ASP A 107 13.24 3.54 -3.65
CA ASP A 107 14.63 3.47 -4.11
C ASP A 107 14.94 4.35 -5.33
N LEU A 108 13.93 4.98 -5.92
CA LEU A 108 14.13 5.82 -7.08
C LEU A 108 14.97 7.07 -6.77
N SER A 109 15.91 7.35 -7.64
CA SER A 109 16.66 8.60 -7.60
C SER A 109 15.73 9.80 -7.80
N GLY A 110 15.84 10.80 -6.92
CA GLY A 110 15.02 12.01 -6.97
C GLY A 110 13.74 11.97 -6.12
N ILE A 111 13.41 10.86 -5.50
CA ILE A 111 12.34 10.80 -4.50
C ILE A 111 12.78 11.53 -3.24
N LYS A 112 11.97 12.51 -2.84
CA LYS A 112 12.14 13.21 -1.57
C LYS A 112 11.50 12.39 -0.46
N LYS A 113 12.32 11.84 0.42
CA LYS A 113 11.91 11.06 1.60
C LYS A 113 11.86 11.98 2.81
N LEU A 114 10.76 11.95 3.57
CA LEU A 114 10.62 12.67 4.83
C LEU A 114 10.79 11.68 5.99
N LYS A 115 11.42 12.14 7.08
CA LYS A 115 11.47 11.36 8.32
C LYS A 115 10.11 11.35 9.00
N TYR A 116 9.82 10.32 9.78
CA TYR A 116 8.66 10.32 10.64
C TYR A 116 8.67 11.50 11.60
N ARG A 117 7.49 12.01 11.93
CA ARG A 117 7.36 13.09 12.92
C ARG A 117 7.63 12.53 14.32
N GLU A 118 8.60 13.11 15.02
CA GLU A 118 8.95 12.70 16.37
C GLU A 118 7.98 13.23 17.44
N LYS A 119 7.18 14.27 17.12
CA LYS A 119 6.27 14.91 18.07
C LYS A 119 4.84 14.97 17.53
N ASN A 120 3.91 14.69 18.42
CA ASN A 120 2.48 14.94 18.14
C ASN A 120 2.22 16.45 18.19
N ILE A 121 2.04 17.09 17.02
CA ILE A 121 1.76 18.54 16.94
C ILE A 121 0.35 18.91 17.44
N PHE A 122 -0.47 17.92 17.76
CA PHE A 122 -1.83 18.09 18.31
C PHE A 122 -1.92 17.88 19.82
N GLU A 123 -0.81 17.60 20.50
CA GLU A 123 -0.78 17.72 21.94
C GLU A 123 -0.86 19.22 22.27
N GLY A 124 -2.11 19.67 22.45
CA GLY A 124 -2.42 21.03 22.85
C GLY A 124 -1.69 21.36 24.14
N HIS A 125 -1.31 22.62 24.27
CA HIS A 125 -0.83 23.20 25.52
C HIS A 125 -1.93 23.11 26.58
N ASP A 126 -2.05 21.98 27.26
CA ASP A 126 -2.80 21.89 28.52
C ASP A 126 -1.88 22.40 29.66
N ASP A 127 -1.46 23.65 29.53
CA ASP A 127 -0.86 24.40 30.60
C ASP A 127 -1.97 25.08 31.44
N HIS A 128 -2.79 24.24 32.08
CA HIS A 128 -3.67 24.67 33.15
C HIS A 128 -3.13 24.15 34.47
N GLY A 129 -2.14 24.87 34.97
CA GLY A 129 -1.67 24.79 36.36
C GLY A 129 -2.78 25.18 37.33
N HIS A 130 -3.67 24.25 37.67
CA HIS A 130 -4.57 24.39 38.81
C HIS A 130 -3.86 23.87 40.06
N GLY A 131 -3.18 24.82 40.72
CA GLY A 131 -2.70 24.61 42.06
C GLY A 131 -3.87 24.43 43.04
N HIS A 132 -4.24 23.19 43.32
CA HIS A 132 -5.14 22.88 44.42
C HIS A 132 -4.37 22.95 45.75
N LYS A 133 -4.60 24.07 46.49
CA LYS A 133 -4.26 24.17 47.90
C LYS A 133 -5.08 23.12 48.65
N GLU A 134 -4.38 22.21 49.33
CA GLU A 134 -4.96 21.31 50.31
C GLU A 134 -5.61 22.14 51.42
N LYS A 135 -6.92 22.07 51.56
CA LYS A 135 -7.62 22.41 52.80
C LYS A 135 -7.86 21.12 53.58
N LYS A 136 -7.21 21.01 54.71
CA LYS A 136 -7.52 20.03 55.75
C LYS A 136 -8.97 20.21 56.20
N HIS A 137 -9.76 19.14 56.12
CA HIS A 137 -11.05 19.05 56.78
C HIS A 137 -10.97 17.93 57.80
N ASP A 138 -11.34 18.34 59.02
CA ASP A 138 -11.39 17.54 60.21
C ASP A 138 -12.54 16.50 60.15
N ASP A 139 -12.23 15.37 60.68
CA ASP A 139 -12.92 14.32 61.40
C ASP A 139 -14.43 14.53 61.69
N HIS A 140 -15.27 13.67 61.11
CA HIS A 140 -16.55 13.25 61.68
C HIS A 140 -16.77 11.75 61.47
N GLY A 141 -16.56 11.00 62.55
CA GLY A 141 -16.86 9.58 62.65
C GLY A 141 -18.37 9.31 62.58
N HIS A 142 -18.75 8.37 61.74
CA HIS A 142 -20.01 7.65 61.83
C HIS A 142 -19.75 6.14 61.63
N GLY A 143 -19.90 5.41 62.73
CA GLY A 143 -19.88 3.96 62.72
C GLY A 143 -21.11 3.39 62.04
N HIS A 144 -20.93 2.48 61.14
CA HIS A 144 -21.98 1.56 60.71
C HIS A 144 -21.48 0.11 60.63
N LYS A 145 -22.29 -0.71 61.26
CA LYS A 145 -22.22 -2.14 61.53
C LYS A 145 -21.86 -3.01 60.29
N GLU A 146 -21.03 -4.01 60.60
CA GLU A 146 -20.77 -5.20 59.80
C GLU A 146 -22.03 -5.86 59.26
N LYS A 147 -22.08 -6.12 57.98
CA LYS A 147 -22.80 -7.26 57.36
C LYS A 147 -21.81 -7.98 56.47
N LYS A 148 -21.56 -9.24 56.88
CA LYS A 148 -20.85 -10.23 56.09
C LYS A 148 -21.58 -10.40 54.76
N HIS A 149 -20.89 -10.25 53.65
CA HIS A 149 -21.29 -10.76 52.34
C HIS A 149 -20.18 -11.64 51.79
N ASP A 150 -20.62 -12.81 51.31
CA ASP A 150 -19.84 -13.92 50.88
C ASP A 150 -18.90 -13.61 49.74
N ASP A 151 -17.77 -14.27 49.85
CA ASP A 151 -16.66 -14.38 48.91
C ASP A 151 -17.12 -14.87 47.52
N HIS A 152 -17.17 -13.99 46.51
CA HIS A 152 -17.13 -14.34 45.12
C HIS A 152 -15.78 -14.04 44.53
N GLY A 153 -14.92 -15.03 44.50
CA GLY A 153 -13.62 -15.02 43.91
C GLY A 153 -13.67 -14.59 42.44
N HIS A 154 -13.41 -13.34 42.16
CA HIS A 154 -13.08 -12.87 40.82
C HIS A 154 -11.64 -13.27 40.51
N LYS A 155 -11.49 -14.36 39.74
CA LYS A 155 -10.24 -14.66 39.05
C LYS A 155 -9.87 -13.44 38.21
N LYS A 156 -8.80 -12.75 38.58
CA LYS A 156 -8.13 -11.79 37.71
C LYS A 156 -7.73 -12.51 36.44
N ALA A 157 -8.49 -12.29 35.36
CA ALA A 157 -7.98 -12.56 34.02
C ALA A 157 -6.70 -11.73 33.85
N LYS A 158 -5.58 -12.41 33.66
CA LYS A 158 -4.39 -11.78 33.15
C LYS A 158 -4.79 -11.18 31.80
N HIS A 159 -4.77 -9.87 31.68
CA HIS A 159 -4.69 -9.23 30.40
C HIS A 159 -3.35 -9.67 29.82
N ASP A 160 -3.40 -10.58 28.86
CA ASP A 160 -2.27 -10.83 28.01
C ASP A 160 -1.96 -9.50 27.32
N ASP A 161 -0.82 -8.95 27.69
CA ASP A 161 -0.17 -7.84 27.01
C ASP A 161 -0.01 -8.29 25.56
N HIS A 162 -0.92 -7.82 24.70
CA HIS A 162 -0.75 -7.96 23.26
C HIS A 162 0.50 -7.15 22.93
N GLY A 163 1.62 -7.86 22.89
CA GLY A 163 2.87 -7.32 22.38
C GLY A 163 2.57 -6.65 21.06
N HIS A 164 2.56 -5.34 21.05
CA HIS A 164 2.67 -4.58 19.82
C HIS A 164 4.00 -5.02 19.23
N ASP A 165 3.90 -5.92 18.23
CA ASP A 165 5.01 -6.21 17.35
C ASP A 165 5.51 -4.84 16.89
N LYS A 166 6.67 -4.47 17.40
CA LYS A 166 7.44 -3.34 16.89
C LYS A 166 7.85 -3.74 15.49
N HIS A 167 6.93 -3.60 14.54
CA HIS A 167 7.33 -3.51 13.15
C HIS A 167 8.35 -2.37 13.13
N ALA A 168 9.59 -2.69 12.83
CA ALA A 168 10.63 -1.71 12.64
C ALA A 168 10.19 -0.83 11.47
N HIS A 169 9.48 0.26 11.77
CA HIS A 169 9.19 1.27 10.78
C HIS A 169 10.52 1.79 10.28
N GLY A 170 10.69 1.84 8.96
CA GLY A 170 11.88 2.42 8.36
C GLY A 170 12.14 3.85 8.85
N GLU A 171 13.28 4.40 8.51
CA GLU A 171 13.66 5.77 8.92
C GLU A 171 12.74 6.84 8.32
N HIS A 172 12.04 6.53 7.22
CA HIS A 172 11.31 7.50 6.41
C HIS A 172 9.83 7.15 6.27
N ASP A 173 9.00 8.18 6.17
CA ASP A 173 7.57 8.05 5.88
C ASP A 173 7.36 7.54 4.44
N PRO A 174 6.76 6.37 4.24
CA PRO A 174 6.56 5.79 2.93
C PRO A 174 5.43 6.44 2.11
N HIS A 175 4.66 7.38 2.67
CA HIS A 175 3.56 8.05 1.97
C HIS A 175 4.03 9.10 0.95
N ILE A 176 5.08 8.77 0.22
CA ILE A 176 5.83 9.65 -0.68
C ILE A 176 5.03 10.18 -1.87
N TRP A 177 3.98 9.48 -2.29
CA TRP A 177 3.10 9.92 -3.40
C TRP A 177 2.27 11.16 -3.09
N LEU A 178 2.19 11.56 -1.81
CA LEU A 178 1.50 12.78 -1.39
C LEU A 178 2.27 14.06 -1.76
N ASP A 179 3.56 13.96 -2.06
CA ASP A 179 4.33 15.08 -2.62
C ASP A 179 4.19 15.11 -4.15
N PRO A 180 3.63 16.20 -4.74
CA PRO A 180 3.47 16.31 -6.20
C PRO A 180 4.77 16.23 -6.99
N MET A 181 5.91 16.57 -6.37
CA MET A 181 7.21 16.47 -7.04
C MET A 181 7.65 15.01 -7.13
N ASN A 182 7.40 14.23 -6.09
CA ASN A 182 7.61 12.78 -6.14
C ASN A 182 6.71 12.12 -7.19
N ALA A 183 5.45 12.56 -7.31
CA ALA A 183 4.53 12.04 -8.32
C ALA A 183 5.09 12.23 -9.75
N LYS A 184 5.78 13.34 -10.04
CA LYS A 184 6.44 13.55 -11.33
C LYS A 184 7.60 12.56 -11.55
N VAL A 185 8.40 12.29 -10.52
CA VAL A 185 9.49 11.30 -10.59
C VAL A 185 8.91 9.91 -10.87
N ILE A 186 7.83 9.55 -10.16
CA ILE A 186 7.13 8.26 -10.33
C ILE A 186 6.60 8.11 -11.77
N ILE A 187 5.90 9.13 -12.28
CA ILE A 187 5.39 9.13 -13.67
C ILE A 187 6.53 8.93 -14.66
N LYS A 188 7.63 9.67 -14.48
CA LYS A 188 8.78 9.56 -15.38
C LYS A 188 9.41 8.18 -15.37
N GLU A 189 9.49 7.54 -14.20
CA GLU A 189 9.96 6.16 -14.10
C GLU A 189 9.00 5.18 -14.77
N ILE A 190 7.70 5.32 -14.57
CA ILE A 190 6.69 4.49 -15.25
C ILE A 190 6.82 4.60 -16.77
N GLU A 191 6.99 5.81 -17.32
CA GLU A 191 7.24 6.03 -18.75
C GLU A 191 8.51 5.33 -19.25
N ASN A 192 9.58 5.33 -18.45
CA ASN A 192 10.84 4.69 -18.83
C ASN A 192 10.75 3.16 -18.87
N GLN A 193 9.83 2.57 -18.11
CA GLN A 193 9.66 1.11 -18.00
C GLN A 193 8.64 0.52 -19.01
N LEU A 194 7.84 1.36 -19.64
CA LEU A 194 6.82 0.97 -20.64
C LEU A 194 7.31 1.11 -22.06
#